data_b7e4680d5077ab583658dcf0327fec7b
#
_entry.id   b7e4680d5077ab583658dcf0327fec7b
#
_cell.length_a   1.000
_cell.length_b   1.000
_cell.length_c   1.000
_cell.angle_alpha   90.00
_cell.angle_beta   90.00
_cell.angle_gamma   90.00
#
_symmetry.space_group_name_H-M   'P 1'
#
loop_
_entity.id
_entity.type
_entity.pdbx_description
1 polymer ?
#
loop_
_entity_poly.entity_id
_entity_poly.type
_entity_poly.pdbx_seq_one_letter_code
_entity_poly.pdbx_strand_id
1 'polypeptide(L)'
;MKILKNLGSLAFVLLIAGSLQAGGHASSLKWYSDGGVDLITFEDKEVIHLSKEQLGSYFGKGKQPYKGKKIAITVNNSGPKGGISGPLHRLRPAWEELTGAKLEIVEMPLAEQLSKTMFDLRLGSNQYDGFIEGAWYMGEYVTPGYIIPVDKYIADPGFPQWDPDWFPPSLREIHQWNGEFYAVLNDSDGQVLYWRQDILGSKEWQTRYKQDTGKEMPQPPKTWRDVIDIAKYFDGKNWDDNDAEEDDGVVMHFRVNEQGMFHFMSLSAAFTVMGGDTVDRGTNNYWFDPATMEPLINQPGHGRALETLYELSQYGPAAQSAWDLGTAWDWFLRGKSIFVFSWGDVGSLVQDESRSKIKGKLGASVLPGSYEVYDMNNNRWVKLDKPNVAGNTTGGSWQGVISAKSKNPEVVYSLYALMATQPVSMWNVNRGWTGVDPGVKIHFLPPVGSASVLGYIKEGFHESDLMYYLDAYHKNFFADKMLPYLRINGTEEYWRALDQNLSETMIGRMQPKEALDRTYKEWNEITERRGKAKQLKQYQEAVGYKN
;
A
#
# COMPACT_ATOMS: atom_id res chain seq x y z
N MET A 1 14.45 56.89 15.31
CA MET A 1 15.51 56.57 14.35
C MET A 1 16.01 55.15 14.69
N LYS A 2 15.85 54.20 13.81
CA LYS A 2 16.06 52.74 13.87
C LYS A 2 14.75 51.93 13.87
N ILE A 3 14.05 51.93 12.77
CA ILE A 3 13.21 50.83 12.28
C ILE A 3 13.20 51.01 10.76
N LEU A 4 14.13 50.42 10.06
CA LEU A 4 14.15 50.28 8.59
C LEU A 4 15.41 49.50 8.20
N LYS A 5 15.39 48.18 8.45
CA LYS A 5 16.27 47.21 7.82
C LYS A 5 15.66 45.84 8.12
N ASN A 6 14.74 45.40 7.29
CA ASN A 6 14.38 44.00 7.02
C ASN A 6 13.18 43.95 6.06
N LEU A 7 13.36 44.56 4.89
CA LEU A 7 12.43 44.44 3.76
C LEU A 7 13.19 44.15 2.46
N GLY A 8 14.17 43.24 2.55
CA GLY A 8 15.04 42.90 1.42
C GLY A 8 14.97 41.45 0.96
N SER A 9 14.13 40.59 1.57
CA SER A 9 14.09 39.17 1.23
C SER A 9 12.73 38.65 0.76
N LEU A 10 11.73 39.52 0.57
CA LEU A 10 10.40 39.12 0.09
C LEU A 10 10.13 39.44 -1.39
N ALA A 11 11.08 40.01 -2.10
CA ALA A 11 10.88 40.46 -3.50
C ALA A 11 11.35 39.43 -4.56
N PHE A 12 11.88 38.25 -4.16
CA PHE A 12 12.43 37.29 -5.12
C PHE A 12 11.54 36.04 -5.36
N VAL A 13 10.38 35.95 -4.70
CA VAL A 13 9.47 34.80 -4.84
C VAL A 13 8.26 35.10 -5.73
N LEU A 14 8.08 36.34 -6.19
CA LEU A 14 6.88 36.77 -6.93
C LEU A 14 7.07 36.90 -8.45
N LEU A 15 8.17 36.43 -9.02
CA LEU A 15 8.45 36.55 -10.46
C LEU A 15 8.48 35.21 -11.22
N ILE A 16 8.13 34.09 -10.58
CA ILE A 16 8.02 32.78 -11.27
C ILE A 16 6.56 32.41 -11.59
N ALA A 17 5.59 33.23 -11.17
CA ALA A 17 4.17 32.95 -11.43
C ALA A 17 3.63 33.51 -12.76
N GLY A 18 4.49 33.93 -13.67
CA GLY A 18 4.09 34.75 -14.82
C GLY A 18 4.25 34.18 -16.21
N SER A 19 4.49 32.87 -16.41
CA SER A 19 4.56 32.33 -17.79
C SER A 19 4.15 30.87 -17.98
N LEU A 20 3.27 30.34 -17.14
CA LEU A 20 2.55 29.13 -17.50
C LEU A 20 1.34 29.50 -18.38
N GLN A 21 1.63 29.93 -19.62
CA GLN A 21 0.58 30.00 -20.63
C GLN A 21 0.18 28.59 -21.02
N ALA A 22 -1.03 28.24 -20.69
CA ALA A 22 -1.72 27.07 -21.15
C ALA A 22 -1.75 27.02 -22.67
N GLY A 23 -1.13 26.03 -23.24
CA GLY A 23 -1.14 25.84 -24.69
C GLY A 23 -1.20 24.38 -25.07
N GLY A 24 -2.31 23.98 -25.63
CA GLY A 24 -2.35 22.93 -26.61
C GLY A 24 -2.66 21.52 -26.12
N HIS A 25 -3.64 20.92 -26.74
CA HIS A 25 -4.03 19.53 -26.59
C HIS A 25 -2.85 18.60 -26.77
N ALA A 26 -2.66 17.74 -25.81
CA ALA A 26 -1.50 16.92 -25.68
C ALA A 26 -1.64 15.61 -26.44
N SER A 27 -1.42 15.62 -27.70
CA SER A 27 -1.03 14.41 -28.43
C SER A 27 0.49 14.31 -28.62
N SER A 28 1.28 15.29 -28.15
CA SER A 28 2.73 15.32 -28.33
C SER A 28 3.45 15.70 -27.04
N LEU A 29 4.49 14.96 -26.73
CA LEU A 29 5.45 15.26 -25.69
C LEU A 29 6.09 16.62 -25.93
N LYS A 30 6.10 17.50 -24.94
CA LYS A 30 6.80 18.77 -24.96
C LYS A 30 7.88 18.81 -23.90
N TRP A 31 9.05 19.27 -24.27
CA TRP A 31 10.19 19.43 -23.40
C TRP A 31 10.44 20.90 -23.12
N TYR A 32 10.73 21.21 -21.87
CA TYR A 32 11.15 22.54 -21.42
C TYR A 32 12.46 22.40 -20.67
N SER A 33 13.24 23.47 -20.61
CA SER A 33 14.37 23.58 -19.69
C SER A 33 14.11 24.70 -18.71
N ASP A 34 14.12 24.40 -17.42
CA ASP A 34 14.02 25.39 -16.35
C ASP A 34 15.01 25.03 -15.24
N GLY A 35 15.97 25.94 -14.97
CA GLY A 35 16.97 25.74 -13.92
C GLY A 35 17.84 24.48 -14.06
N GLY A 36 17.96 23.89 -15.25
CA GLY A 36 18.73 22.68 -15.51
C GLY A 36 17.93 21.37 -15.35
N VAL A 37 16.62 21.48 -15.18
CA VAL A 37 15.68 20.36 -15.17
C VAL A 37 14.87 20.39 -16.45
N ASP A 38 14.82 19.26 -17.16
CA ASP A 38 13.94 19.10 -18.31
C ASP A 38 12.57 18.63 -17.82
N LEU A 39 11.50 19.17 -18.42
CA LEU A 39 10.11 18.94 -18.04
C LEU A 39 9.39 18.19 -19.16
N ILE A 40 8.62 17.17 -18.80
CA ILE A 40 7.73 16.45 -19.71
C ILE A 40 6.29 16.84 -19.41
N THR A 41 5.56 17.28 -20.43
CA THR A 41 4.14 17.65 -20.32
C THR A 41 3.26 16.51 -20.83
N PHE A 42 2.23 16.18 -20.08
CA PHE A 42 1.20 15.19 -20.43
C PHE A 42 -0.15 15.86 -20.76
N GLU A 43 -1.10 15.04 -21.21
CA GLU A 43 -2.41 15.48 -21.74
C GLU A 43 -3.17 16.48 -20.85
N ASP A 44 -3.10 16.35 -19.54
CA ASP A 44 -3.82 17.22 -18.59
C ASP A 44 -3.00 18.42 -18.10
N LYS A 45 -1.98 18.84 -18.86
CA LYS A 45 -1.03 19.89 -18.46
C LYS A 45 -0.17 19.51 -17.24
N GLU A 46 -0.13 18.25 -16.92
CA GLU A 46 0.74 17.72 -15.89
C GLU A 46 2.18 17.71 -16.36
N VAL A 47 3.09 18.06 -15.47
CA VAL A 47 4.51 18.20 -15.78
C VAL A 47 5.31 17.27 -14.89
N ILE A 48 6.09 16.38 -15.50
CA ILE A 48 7.07 15.57 -14.80
C ILE A 48 8.45 16.20 -15.00
N HIS A 49 9.16 16.39 -13.88
CA HIS A 49 10.53 16.87 -13.90
C HIS A 49 11.50 15.70 -14.02
N LEU A 50 12.24 15.63 -15.13
CA LEU A 50 13.35 14.69 -15.30
C LEU A 50 14.66 15.47 -15.38
N SER A 51 15.67 15.05 -14.61
CA SER A 51 17.01 15.65 -14.71
C SER A 51 17.66 15.26 -16.04
N LYS A 52 18.56 16.13 -16.53
CA LYS A 52 19.36 15.82 -17.73
C LYS A 52 20.22 14.57 -17.56
N GLU A 53 20.67 14.29 -16.34
CA GLU A 53 21.42 13.09 -16.01
C GLU A 53 20.56 11.83 -16.16
N GLN A 54 19.33 11.84 -15.63
CA GLN A 54 18.38 10.74 -15.79
C GLN A 54 18.00 10.51 -17.24
N LEU A 55 17.78 11.59 -18.00
CA LEU A 55 17.54 11.54 -19.44
C LEU A 55 18.77 11.05 -20.20
N GLY A 56 19.97 11.53 -19.86
CA GLY A 56 21.22 11.11 -20.46
C GLY A 56 21.47 9.62 -20.24
N SER A 57 21.22 9.11 -19.06
CA SER A 57 21.30 7.70 -18.72
C SER A 57 20.31 6.85 -19.55
N TYR A 58 19.07 7.32 -19.69
CA TYR A 58 18.07 6.65 -20.51
C TYR A 58 18.43 6.68 -22.00
N PHE A 59 18.87 7.84 -22.52
CA PHE A 59 19.29 8.02 -23.90
C PHE A 59 20.72 7.56 -24.17
N GLY A 60 21.46 7.06 -23.20
CA GLY A 60 22.76 6.42 -23.40
C GLY A 60 22.73 5.28 -24.43
N LYS A 61 21.55 4.69 -24.67
CA LYS A 61 21.29 3.71 -25.74
C LYS A 61 20.92 4.35 -27.09
N GLY A 62 20.93 5.67 -27.20
CA GLY A 62 20.59 6.43 -28.41
C GLY A 62 19.12 6.87 -28.48
N LYS A 63 18.78 7.67 -29.48
CA LYS A 63 17.38 8.08 -29.70
C LYS A 63 16.55 6.88 -30.14
N GLN A 64 15.41 6.67 -29.47
CA GLN A 64 14.45 5.62 -29.74
C GLN A 64 15.10 4.22 -29.85
N PRO A 65 15.78 3.76 -28.77
CA PRO A 65 16.57 2.51 -28.79
C PRO A 65 15.73 1.27 -29.10
N TYR A 66 14.41 1.35 -28.93
CA TYR A 66 13.48 0.23 -29.11
C TYR A 66 12.48 0.48 -30.24
N LYS A 67 12.86 1.28 -31.25
CA LYS A 67 12.02 1.60 -32.41
C LYS A 67 11.47 0.34 -33.07
N GLY A 68 10.14 0.29 -33.23
CA GLY A 68 9.43 -0.83 -33.85
C GLY A 68 9.17 -2.03 -32.95
N LYS A 69 9.64 -2.01 -31.68
CA LYS A 69 9.27 -3.00 -30.67
C LYS A 69 7.86 -2.72 -30.16
N LYS A 70 7.17 -3.79 -29.73
CA LYS A 70 5.88 -3.71 -29.04
C LYS A 70 5.95 -4.60 -27.81
N ILE A 71 5.39 -4.13 -26.70
CA ILE A 71 5.19 -4.89 -25.47
C ILE A 71 3.74 -4.79 -25.01
N ALA A 72 3.25 -5.84 -24.33
CA ALA A 72 1.95 -5.88 -23.70
C ALA A 72 2.11 -6.09 -22.19
N ILE A 73 1.52 -5.19 -21.38
CA ILE A 73 1.61 -5.21 -19.93
C ILE A 73 0.21 -5.37 -19.34
N THR A 74 0.01 -6.37 -18.48
CA THR A 74 -1.23 -6.51 -17.72
C THR A 74 -1.19 -5.67 -16.45
N VAL A 75 -2.34 -5.12 -16.08
CA VAL A 75 -2.52 -4.31 -14.88
C VAL A 75 -3.98 -4.35 -14.45
N ASN A 76 -4.25 -4.26 -13.14
CA ASN A 76 -5.61 -4.07 -12.69
C ASN A 76 -6.06 -2.61 -12.90
N ASN A 77 -7.36 -2.44 -13.16
CA ASN A 77 -8.01 -1.14 -13.32
C ASN A 77 -9.05 -0.87 -12.22
N SER A 78 -8.95 -1.57 -11.10
CA SER A 78 -9.87 -1.41 -9.99
C SER A 78 -9.70 -0.05 -9.31
N GLY A 79 -10.81 0.56 -8.94
CA GLY A 79 -10.83 1.85 -8.26
C GLY A 79 -11.08 3.05 -9.18
N PRO A 80 -11.14 4.27 -8.60
CA PRO A 80 -11.38 5.51 -9.33
C PRO A 80 -10.30 5.77 -10.38
N LYS A 81 -10.68 6.39 -11.50
CA LYS A 81 -9.74 6.80 -12.57
C LYS A 81 -8.81 5.68 -13.09
N GLY A 82 -9.23 4.41 -12.94
CA GLY A 82 -8.49 3.25 -13.42
C GLY A 82 -7.43 2.71 -12.46
N GLY A 83 -7.36 3.19 -11.23
CA GLY A 83 -6.40 2.68 -10.23
C GLY A 83 -4.96 2.68 -10.74
N ILE A 84 -4.27 1.58 -10.50
CA ILE A 84 -2.86 1.36 -10.89
C ILE A 84 -2.63 1.49 -12.41
N SER A 85 -3.65 1.31 -13.26
CA SER A 85 -3.51 1.50 -14.71
C SER A 85 -3.38 2.97 -15.10
N GLY A 86 -3.92 3.90 -14.31
CA GLY A 86 -3.90 5.34 -14.58
C GLY A 86 -2.50 5.90 -14.84
N PRO A 87 -1.51 5.68 -13.96
CA PRO A 87 -0.12 6.07 -14.19
C PRO A 87 0.48 5.57 -15.50
N LEU A 88 0.18 4.32 -15.89
CA LEU A 88 0.65 3.76 -17.16
C LEU A 88 0.09 4.50 -18.38
N HIS A 89 -1.22 4.79 -18.37
CA HIS A 89 -1.85 5.53 -19.45
C HIS A 89 -1.25 6.92 -19.62
N ARG A 90 -0.95 7.60 -18.52
CA ARG A 90 -0.34 8.93 -18.54
C ARG A 90 1.13 8.92 -18.96
N LEU A 91 1.89 7.90 -18.53
CA LEU A 91 3.30 7.76 -18.88
C LEU A 91 3.52 7.28 -20.32
N ARG A 92 2.59 6.50 -20.87
CA ARG A 92 2.73 5.87 -22.18
C ARG A 92 3.16 6.81 -23.32
N PRO A 93 2.55 7.99 -23.53
CA PRO A 93 2.96 8.86 -24.64
C PRO A 93 4.43 9.26 -24.56
N ALA A 94 4.90 9.65 -23.36
CA ALA A 94 6.30 10.02 -23.13
C ALA A 94 7.24 8.84 -23.35
N TRP A 95 6.94 7.70 -22.76
CA TRP A 95 7.75 6.50 -22.89
C TRP A 95 7.83 6.03 -24.35
N GLU A 96 6.72 6.02 -25.09
CA GLU A 96 6.71 5.65 -26.52
C GLU A 96 7.55 6.60 -27.38
N GLU A 97 7.49 7.91 -27.12
CA GLU A 97 8.31 8.88 -27.85
C GLU A 97 9.79 8.72 -27.53
N LEU A 98 10.14 8.54 -26.25
CA LEU A 98 11.51 8.34 -25.80
C LEU A 98 12.14 7.07 -26.36
N THR A 99 11.37 5.99 -26.40
CA THR A 99 11.88 4.65 -26.72
C THR A 99 11.68 4.24 -28.18
N GLY A 100 10.68 4.81 -28.86
CA GLY A 100 10.22 4.35 -30.16
C GLY A 100 9.46 3.03 -30.14
N ALA A 101 9.28 2.43 -28.96
CA ALA A 101 8.46 1.23 -28.76
C ALA A 101 6.97 1.59 -28.69
N LYS A 102 6.11 0.56 -28.68
CA LYS A 102 4.67 0.68 -28.46
C LYS A 102 4.25 -0.12 -27.24
N LEU A 103 3.43 0.50 -26.38
CA LEU A 103 2.88 -0.10 -25.18
C LEU A 103 1.39 -0.43 -25.38
N GLU A 104 1.06 -1.70 -25.23
CA GLU A 104 -0.30 -2.18 -25.05
C GLU A 104 -0.56 -2.36 -23.55
N ILE A 105 -1.53 -1.63 -23.01
CA ILE A 105 -1.98 -1.75 -21.63
C ILE A 105 -3.19 -2.66 -21.63
N VAL A 106 -3.07 -3.82 -20.98
CA VAL A 106 -4.13 -4.82 -20.90
C VAL A 106 -4.74 -4.76 -19.50
N GLU A 107 -5.84 -4.03 -19.40
CA GLU A 107 -6.56 -3.83 -18.13
C GLU A 107 -7.43 -5.03 -17.80
N MET A 108 -7.43 -5.42 -16.54
CA MET A 108 -8.22 -6.52 -16.01
C MET A 108 -8.84 -6.15 -14.65
N PRO A 109 -10.03 -6.66 -14.31
CA PRO A 109 -10.50 -6.62 -12.93
C PRO A 109 -9.51 -7.34 -12.00
N LEU A 110 -9.32 -6.81 -10.79
CA LEU A 110 -8.41 -7.38 -9.79
C LEU A 110 -8.64 -8.88 -9.58
N ALA A 111 -9.90 -9.29 -9.41
CA ALA A 111 -10.27 -10.69 -9.17
C ALA A 111 -9.92 -11.65 -10.32
N GLU A 112 -9.64 -11.16 -11.52
CA GLU A 112 -9.36 -11.96 -12.71
C GLU A 112 -7.88 -11.94 -13.12
N GLN A 113 -7.12 -10.95 -12.68
CA GLN A 113 -5.78 -10.68 -13.19
C GLN A 113 -4.85 -11.89 -13.00
N LEU A 114 -4.72 -12.41 -11.78
CA LEU A 114 -3.86 -13.57 -11.52
C LEU A 114 -4.25 -14.78 -12.37
N SER A 115 -5.53 -15.11 -12.42
CA SER A 115 -5.98 -16.31 -13.14
C SER A 115 -5.70 -16.23 -14.65
N LYS A 116 -5.88 -15.06 -15.25
CA LYS A 116 -5.62 -14.83 -16.67
C LYS A 116 -4.11 -14.82 -16.99
N THR A 117 -3.31 -14.15 -16.16
CA THR A 117 -1.85 -14.14 -16.33
C THR A 117 -1.24 -15.52 -16.12
N MET A 118 -1.68 -16.26 -15.11
CA MET A 118 -1.24 -17.64 -14.88
C MET A 118 -1.66 -18.59 -16.00
N PHE A 119 -2.82 -18.38 -16.60
CA PHE A 119 -3.26 -19.16 -17.75
C PHE A 119 -2.33 -18.96 -18.96
N ASP A 120 -2.00 -17.69 -19.29
CA ASP A 120 -1.04 -17.36 -20.36
C ASP A 120 0.33 -17.98 -20.10
N LEU A 121 0.85 -17.85 -18.88
CA LEU A 121 2.16 -18.38 -18.49
C LEU A 121 2.22 -19.91 -18.58
N ARG A 122 1.19 -20.61 -18.12
CA ARG A 122 1.10 -22.09 -18.17
C ARG A 122 0.99 -22.62 -19.59
N LEU A 123 0.24 -21.95 -20.45
CA LEU A 123 0.15 -22.30 -21.88
C LEU A 123 1.40 -21.93 -22.65
N GLY A 124 2.20 -20.98 -22.16
CA GLY A 124 3.36 -20.45 -22.88
C GLY A 124 2.97 -19.69 -24.14
N SER A 125 1.74 -19.11 -24.18
CA SER A 125 1.24 -18.36 -25.33
C SER A 125 1.94 -17.01 -25.53
N ASN A 126 2.57 -16.50 -24.48
CA ASN A 126 3.34 -15.25 -24.49
C ASN A 126 2.53 -14.06 -25.03
N GLN A 127 1.28 -13.91 -24.58
CA GLN A 127 0.46 -12.76 -24.92
C GLN A 127 0.93 -11.50 -24.19
N TYR A 128 1.53 -11.68 -23.01
CA TYR A 128 1.96 -10.58 -22.15
C TYR A 128 3.48 -10.65 -21.91
N ASP A 129 4.13 -9.50 -22.04
CA ASP A 129 5.58 -9.36 -21.81
C ASP A 129 5.92 -9.08 -20.35
N GLY A 130 4.98 -8.49 -19.59
CA GLY A 130 5.13 -8.19 -18.18
C GLY A 130 3.79 -7.95 -17.50
N PHE A 131 3.84 -7.86 -16.18
CA PHE A 131 2.67 -7.75 -15.33
C PHE A 131 2.93 -6.69 -14.25
N ILE A 132 1.92 -5.89 -13.90
CA ILE A 132 1.93 -5.10 -12.67
C ILE A 132 1.01 -5.78 -11.70
N GLU A 133 1.59 -6.43 -10.69
CA GLU A 133 0.92 -7.36 -9.80
C GLU A 133 1.36 -7.15 -8.36
N GLY A 134 0.55 -7.62 -7.41
CA GLY A 134 0.90 -7.58 -6.00
C GLY A 134 2.05 -8.55 -5.63
N ALA A 135 2.87 -8.15 -4.68
CA ALA A 135 4.03 -8.96 -4.25
C ALA A 135 3.65 -10.35 -3.69
N TRP A 136 2.42 -10.55 -3.25
CA TRP A 136 1.94 -11.86 -2.78
C TRP A 136 1.96 -12.94 -3.85
N TYR A 137 1.96 -12.58 -5.12
CA TYR A 137 2.07 -13.52 -6.22
C TYR A 137 3.50 -13.93 -6.55
N MET A 138 4.50 -13.39 -5.85
CA MET A 138 5.92 -13.68 -6.11
C MET A 138 6.22 -15.17 -6.15
N GLY A 139 5.73 -15.95 -5.16
CA GLY A 139 5.92 -17.41 -5.14
C GLY A 139 5.23 -18.15 -6.27
N GLU A 140 4.10 -17.62 -6.77
CA GLU A 140 3.38 -18.19 -7.92
C GLU A 140 4.18 -18.06 -9.23
N TYR A 141 4.98 -17.00 -9.35
CA TYR A 141 5.74 -16.70 -10.56
C TYR A 141 7.18 -17.19 -10.53
N VAL A 142 7.89 -17.00 -9.41
CA VAL A 142 9.32 -17.34 -9.31
C VAL A 142 9.54 -18.85 -9.25
N THR A 143 8.76 -19.55 -8.44
CA THR A 143 8.96 -21.02 -8.24
C THR A 143 8.85 -21.83 -9.53
N PRO A 144 7.92 -21.56 -10.46
CA PRO A 144 7.86 -22.25 -11.75
C PRO A 144 8.79 -21.65 -12.81
N GLY A 145 9.50 -20.55 -12.53
CA GLY A 145 10.36 -19.87 -13.49
C GLY A 145 9.59 -19.06 -14.53
N TYR A 146 8.47 -18.46 -14.17
CA TYR A 146 7.64 -17.68 -15.10
C TYR A 146 8.11 -16.24 -15.29
N ILE A 147 8.89 -15.71 -14.34
CA ILE A 147 9.47 -14.38 -14.39
C ILE A 147 10.99 -14.42 -14.24
N ILE A 148 11.66 -13.36 -14.65
CA ILE A 148 13.13 -13.26 -14.61
C ILE A 148 13.60 -12.29 -13.53
N PRO A 149 14.80 -12.52 -12.94
CA PRO A 149 15.43 -11.53 -12.07
C PRO A 149 15.83 -10.28 -12.85
N VAL A 150 15.79 -9.13 -12.16
CA VAL A 150 16.03 -7.80 -12.76
C VAL A 150 17.36 -7.17 -12.36
N ASP A 151 18.16 -7.78 -11.49
CA ASP A 151 19.44 -7.25 -10.96
C ASP A 151 20.40 -6.79 -12.06
N LYS A 152 20.53 -7.57 -13.14
CA LYS A 152 21.40 -7.21 -14.27
C LYS A 152 20.99 -5.91 -14.97
N TYR A 153 19.69 -5.60 -14.95
CA TYR A 153 19.17 -4.38 -15.52
C TYR A 153 19.30 -3.19 -14.56
N ILE A 154 19.14 -3.44 -13.25
CA ILE A 154 19.38 -2.44 -12.19
C ILE A 154 20.84 -1.96 -12.26
N ALA A 155 21.77 -2.88 -12.49
CA ALA A 155 23.20 -2.58 -12.60
C ALA A 155 23.60 -1.90 -13.93
N ASP A 156 22.74 -1.87 -14.95
CA ASP A 156 23.06 -1.28 -16.26
C ASP A 156 22.70 0.21 -16.30
N PRO A 157 23.70 1.12 -16.37
CA PRO A 157 23.48 2.56 -16.43
C PRO A 157 22.80 3.02 -17.73
N GLY A 158 22.59 2.15 -18.70
CA GLY A 158 21.86 2.44 -19.93
C GLY A 158 20.34 2.48 -19.79
N PHE A 159 19.79 2.17 -18.61
CA PHE A 159 18.36 2.29 -18.28
C PHE A 159 18.07 3.50 -17.39
N PRO A 160 16.80 3.94 -17.29
CA PRO A 160 16.40 4.90 -16.28
C PRO A 160 16.83 4.42 -14.90
N GLN A 161 17.48 5.30 -14.14
CA GLN A 161 18.09 4.90 -12.87
C GLN A 161 17.09 4.98 -11.73
N TRP A 162 16.96 3.91 -11.02
CA TRP A 162 16.31 3.79 -9.73
C TRP A 162 17.16 2.89 -8.83
N ASP A 163 16.95 2.97 -7.51
CA ASP A 163 17.74 2.23 -6.55
C ASP A 163 16.80 1.56 -5.52
N PRO A 164 16.83 0.23 -5.42
CA PRO A 164 16.08 -0.48 -4.37
C PRO A 164 16.35 0.03 -2.96
N ASP A 165 17.54 0.58 -2.69
CA ASP A 165 17.92 1.12 -1.38
C ASP A 165 17.19 2.43 -1.01
N TRP A 166 16.44 3.03 -1.93
CA TRP A 166 15.53 4.13 -1.61
C TRP A 166 14.32 3.67 -0.80
N PHE A 167 13.96 2.39 -0.91
CA PHE A 167 12.84 1.79 -0.20
C PHE A 167 13.27 1.22 1.16
N PRO A 168 12.36 1.19 2.16
CA PRO A 168 12.62 0.52 3.43
C PRO A 168 12.92 -0.98 3.24
N PRO A 169 13.70 -1.59 4.15
CA PRO A 169 14.03 -3.02 4.06
C PRO A 169 12.81 -3.92 3.92
N SER A 170 11.74 -3.63 4.64
CA SER A 170 10.48 -4.38 4.61
C SER A 170 9.83 -4.44 3.22
N LEU A 171 9.89 -3.35 2.47
CA LEU A 171 9.37 -3.31 1.09
C LEU A 171 10.32 -3.99 0.12
N ARG A 172 11.64 -3.86 0.30
CA ARG A 172 12.63 -4.56 -0.54
C ARG A 172 12.49 -6.07 -0.44
N GLU A 173 12.35 -6.59 0.77
CA GLU A 173 12.25 -8.03 1.02
C GLU A 173 11.09 -8.70 0.29
N ILE A 174 9.94 -8.05 0.21
CA ILE A 174 8.79 -8.64 -0.48
C ILE A 174 8.94 -8.70 -2.01
N HIS A 175 9.90 -7.98 -2.57
CA HIS A 175 10.22 -7.93 -4.00
C HIS A 175 11.44 -8.78 -4.40
N GLN A 176 12.04 -9.44 -3.41
CA GLN A 176 13.17 -10.35 -3.59
C GLN A 176 12.76 -11.81 -3.41
N TRP A 177 13.52 -12.70 -4.04
CA TRP A 177 13.49 -14.14 -3.79
C TRP A 177 14.92 -14.66 -3.79
N ASN A 178 15.33 -15.31 -2.69
CA ASN A 178 16.70 -15.78 -2.49
C ASN A 178 17.78 -14.71 -2.71
N GLY A 179 17.49 -13.45 -2.36
CA GLY A 179 18.42 -12.34 -2.47
C GLY A 179 18.51 -11.67 -3.85
N GLU A 180 17.76 -12.14 -4.84
CA GLU A 180 17.64 -11.51 -6.16
C GLU A 180 16.33 -10.73 -6.29
N PHE A 181 16.36 -9.57 -6.93
CA PHE A 181 15.16 -8.82 -7.28
C PHE A 181 14.47 -9.41 -8.49
N TYR A 182 13.19 -9.70 -8.37
CA TYR A 182 12.33 -10.17 -9.48
C TYR A 182 11.35 -9.10 -9.94
N ALA A 183 11.35 -7.94 -9.29
CA ALA A 183 10.41 -6.89 -9.57
C ALA A 183 11.06 -5.51 -9.50
N VAL A 184 10.47 -4.55 -10.22
CA VAL A 184 10.72 -3.12 -10.04
C VAL A 184 9.63 -2.57 -9.14
N LEU A 185 10.04 -1.93 -8.05
CA LEU A 185 9.14 -1.38 -7.05
C LEU A 185 8.52 -0.08 -7.57
N ASN A 186 7.19 -0.02 -7.56
CA ASN A 186 6.46 1.17 -8.02
C ASN A 186 5.55 1.77 -6.97
N ASP A 187 5.16 0.97 -5.98
CA ASP A 187 4.15 1.29 -4.98
C ASP A 187 4.58 0.80 -3.60
N SER A 188 3.91 1.26 -2.54
CA SER A 188 4.29 0.98 -1.15
C SER A 188 3.06 0.80 -0.27
N ASP A 189 2.46 -0.37 -0.35
CA ASP A 189 1.28 -0.70 0.43
C ASP A 189 1.59 -1.00 1.90
N GLY A 190 0.76 -0.44 2.77
CA GLY A 190 0.72 -0.75 4.18
C GLY A 190 -0.48 -0.07 4.82
N GLN A 191 -1.21 -0.79 5.70
CA GLN A 191 -2.35 -0.21 6.36
C GLN A 191 -1.94 0.63 7.58
N VAL A 192 -2.59 1.79 7.72
CA VAL A 192 -2.50 2.70 8.86
C VAL A 192 -3.90 3.07 9.35
N LEU A 193 -4.01 3.59 10.57
CA LEU A 193 -5.28 4.06 11.12
C LEU A 193 -5.51 5.51 10.71
N TYR A 194 -6.65 5.80 10.11
CA TYR A 194 -7.15 7.15 9.85
C TYR A 194 -8.36 7.45 10.72
N TRP A 195 -8.53 8.74 11.08
CA TRP A 195 -9.68 9.19 11.87
C TRP A 195 -10.10 10.61 11.53
N ARG A 196 -11.29 10.99 11.98
CA ARG A 196 -11.80 12.35 11.96
C ARG A 196 -11.09 13.19 13.02
N GLN A 197 -10.05 13.92 12.58
CA GLN A 197 -9.24 14.77 13.46
C GLN A 197 -10.06 15.93 14.04
N ASP A 198 -10.99 16.48 13.29
CA ASP A 198 -11.89 17.53 13.74
C ASP A 198 -12.81 17.08 14.88
N ILE A 199 -13.16 15.79 14.95
CA ILE A 199 -13.99 15.22 16.02
C ILE A 199 -13.11 14.79 17.21
N LEU A 200 -12.11 13.93 16.99
CA LEU A 200 -11.26 13.44 18.08
C LEU A 200 -10.43 14.57 18.72
N GLY A 201 -10.04 15.59 17.94
CA GLY A 201 -9.31 16.77 18.41
C GLY A 201 -10.20 17.84 19.04
N SER A 202 -11.53 17.74 18.93
CA SER A 202 -12.48 18.70 19.48
C SER A 202 -12.48 18.69 21.01
N LYS A 203 -12.27 19.86 21.61
CA LYS A 203 -12.37 20.01 23.08
C LYS A 203 -13.76 19.66 23.60
N GLU A 204 -14.78 19.93 22.80
CA GLU A 204 -16.16 19.63 23.16
C GLU A 204 -16.36 18.10 23.24
N TRP A 205 -15.99 17.36 22.18
CA TRP A 205 -16.12 15.91 22.17
C TRP A 205 -15.22 15.23 23.20
N GLN A 206 -14.02 15.73 23.43
CA GLN A 206 -13.14 15.23 24.50
C GLN A 206 -13.77 15.41 25.89
N THR A 207 -14.38 16.55 26.14
CA THR A 207 -15.07 16.82 27.40
C THR A 207 -16.30 15.91 27.59
N ARG A 208 -17.13 15.78 26.55
CA ARG A 208 -18.30 14.89 26.56
C ARG A 208 -17.90 13.44 26.78
N TYR A 209 -16.91 12.95 26.03
CA TYR A 209 -16.42 11.60 26.18
C TYR A 209 -15.96 11.31 27.60
N LYS A 210 -15.20 12.23 28.21
CA LYS A 210 -14.76 12.09 29.60
C LYS A 210 -15.92 12.12 30.60
N GLN A 211 -16.90 12.98 30.39
CA GLN A 211 -18.11 13.06 31.27
C GLN A 211 -18.92 11.78 31.18
N ASP A 212 -19.12 11.23 29.99
CA ASP A 212 -19.97 10.08 29.76
C ASP A 212 -19.29 8.75 30.11
N THR A 213 -17.97 8.65 29.94
CA THR A 213 -17.23 7.37 30.13
C THR A 213 -16.32 7.35 31.34
N GLY A 214 -16.03 8.49 31.96
CA GLY A 214 -15.05 8.63 33.03
C GLY A 214 -13.58 8.50 32.57
N LYS A 215 -13.33 8.38 31.28
CA LYS A 215 -11.99 8.19 30.67
C LYS A 215 -11.59 9.37 29.80
N GLU A 216 -10.29 9.67 29.72
CA GLU A 216 -9.79 10.55 28.66
C GLU A 216 -9.90 9.85 27.31
N MET A 217 -10.23 10.58 26.24
CA MET A 217 -10.22 10.05 24.88
C MET A 217 -8.79 10.14 24.31
N PRO A 218 -8.09 9.00 24.10
CA PRO A 218 -6.73 9.02 23.61
C PRO A 218 -6.66 9.49 22.15
N GLN A 219 -5.66 10.34 21.84
CA GLN A 219 -5.43 10.88 20.50
C GLN A 219 -3.92 10.97 20.23
N PRO A 220 -3.38 10.17 19.29
CA PRO A 220 -4.05 9.02 18.64
C PRO A 220 -4.40 7.90 19.60
N PRO A 221 -5.34 7.01 19.24
CA PRO A 221 -5.55 5.75 19.94
C PRO A 221 -4.27 4.91 19.94
N LYS A 222 -3.92 4.30 21.08
CA LYS A 222 -2.67 3.54 21.24
C LYS A 222 -2.88 2.03 21.12
N THR A 223 -4.08 1.59 21.42
CA THR A 223 -4.46 0.18 21.41
C THR A 223 -5.74 -0.05 20.63
N TRP A 224 -5.93 -1.27 20.16
CA TRP A 224 -7.20 -1.66 19.52
C TRP A 224 -8.39 -1.53 20.49
N ARG A 225 -8.15 -1.66 21.80
CA ARG A 225 -9.20 -1.40 22.81
C ARG A 225 -9.60 0.09 22.82
N ASP A 226 -8.64 1.00 22.69
CA ASP A 226 -8.96 2.44 22.57
C ASP A 226 -9.82 2.72 21.34
N VAL A 227 -9.48 2.12 20.19
CA VAL A 227 -10.27 2.27 18.96
C VAL A 227 -11.69 1.76 19.15
N ILE A 228 -11.85 0.56 19.74
CA ILE A 228 -13.17 -0.01 20.02
C ILE A 228 -13.97 0.86 20.98
N ASP A 229 -13.38 1.32 22.09
CA ASP A 229 -14.07 2.15 23.08
C ASP A 229 -14.54 3.48 22.46
N ILE A 230 -13.73 4.09 21.59
CA ILE A 230 -14.07 5.32 20.87
C ILE A 230 -15.11 5.04 19.77
N ALA A 231 -14.91 4.02 18.94
CA ALA A 231 -15.87 3.64 17.90
C ALA A 231 -17.26 3.40 18.49
N LYS A 232 -17.33 2.59 19.54
CA LYS A 232 -18.57 2.32 20.29
C LYS A 232 -19.24 3.58 20.85
N TYR A 233 -18.43 4.55 21.31
CA TYR A 233 -18.97 5.80 21.86
C TYR A 233 -19.64 6.66 20.80
N PHE A 234 -19.07 6.72 19.61
CA PHE A 234 -19.57 7.57 18.52
C PHE A 234 -20.60 6.89 17.62
N ASP A 235 -20.64 5.57 17.59
CA ASP A 235 -21.58 4.79 16.77
C ASP A 235 -23.03 5.15 17.07
N GLY A 236 -23.83 5.40 16.03
CA GLY A 236 -25.22 5.81 16.12
C GLY A 236 -25.45 7.22 16.64
N LYS A 237 -24.42 8.06 16.75
CA LYS A 237 -24.56 9.47 17.12
C LYS A 237 -24.42 10.37 15.92
N ASN A 238 -25.22 11.44 15.88
CA ASN A 238 -25.00 12.53 14.96
C ASN A 238 -23.89 13.45 15.52
N TRP A 239 -22.65 13.23 15.09
CA TRP A 239 -21.49 13.99 15.54
C TRP A 239 -20.94 14.95 14.47
N ASP A 240 -21.51 14.94 13.27
CA ASP A 240 -21.13 15.83 12.16
C ASP A 240 -22.15 16.96 11.90
N ASP A 241 -23.13 17.15 12.82
CA ASP A 241 -24.21 18.14 12.75
C ASP A 241 -25.13 17.98 11.52
N ASN A 242 -25.22 16.77 11.00
CA ASN A 242 -26.08 16.42 9.87
C ASN A 242 -27.28 15.62 10.39
N ASP A 243 -28.36 16.27 10.78
CA ASP A 243 -29.54 15.68 11.42
C ASP A 243 -30.27 14.60 10.58
N ALA A 244 -29.80 14.28 9.39
CA ALA A 244 -30.51 13.39 8.46
C ALA A 244 -30.14 11.92 8.59
N GLU A 245 -28.95 11.57 9.13
CA GLU A 245 -28.44 10.20 9.19
C GLU A 245 -27.62 9.98 10.46
N GLU A 246 -27.67 8.77 11.00
CA GLU A 246 -26.77 8.31 12.06
C GLU A 246 -25.40 8.01 11.43
N ASP A 247 -24.33 8.29 12.19
CA ASP A 247 -22.96 8.07 11.77
C ASP A 247 -22.34 6.87 12.51
N ASP A 248 -21.32 6.28 11.90
CA ASP A 248 -20.69 5.06 12.39
C ASP A 248 -19.38 5.33 13.15
N GLY A 249 -19.03 4.43 14.06
CA GLY A 249 -17.75 4.47 14.78
C GLY A 249 -16.56 4.06 13.88
N VAL A 250 -16.76 3.14 12.95
CA VAL A 250 -15.72 2.63 12.05
C VAL A 250 -16.33 2.18 10.73
N VAL A 251 -15.54 2.19 9.66
CA VAL A 251 -15.90 1.54 8.40
C VAL A 251 -14.81 0.58 7.95
N MET A 252 -15.23 -0.57 7.43
CA MET A 252 -14.39 -1.63 6.86
C MET A 252 -15.09 -2.25 5.64
N HIS A 253 -14.45 -3.22 5.00
CA HIS A 253 -15.03 -3.98 3.89
C HIS A 253 -14.67 -5.46 4.03
N PHE A 254 -15.62 -6.35 3.71
CA PHE A 254 -15.44 -7.79 3.90
C PHE A 254 -16.04 -8.64 2.77
N ARG A 255 -16.36 -8.03 1.62
CA ARG A 255 -16.77 -8.81 0.45
C ARG A 255 -15.61 -9.72 0.02
N VAL A 256 -15.89 -11.00 -0.17
CA VAL A 256 -14.90 -12.00 -0.58
C VAL A 256 -14.18 -11.58 -1.87
N ASN A 257 -12.89 -11.80 -1.95
CA ASN A 257 -11.96 -11.40 -3.01
C ASN A 257 -11.79 -9.87 -3.19
N GLU A 258 -12.18 -9.07 -2.22
CA GLU A 258 -12.05 -7.61 -2.23
C GLU A 258 -11.12 -7.09 -1.13
N GLN A 259 -10.15 -7.93 -0.73
CA GLN A 259 -9.06 -7.58 0.19
C GLN A 259 -9.47 -7.38 1.67
N GLY A 260 -10.70 -7.76 2.06
CA GLY A 260 -11.18 -7.63 3.46
C GLY A 260 -10.34 -8.39 4.48
N MET A 261 -9.73 -9.50 4.09
CA MET A 261 -8.82 -10.28 4.94
C MET A 261 -7.61 -9.48 5.43
N PHE A 262 -7.19 -8.45 4.72
CA PHE A 262 -6.05 -7.62 5.12
C PHE A 262 -6.34 -6.82 6.41
N HIS A 263 -7.59 -6.51 6.73
CA HIS A 263 -7.94 -5.95 8.03
C HIS A 263 -7.59 -6.89 9.18
N PHE A 264 -7.91 -8.19 9.03
CA PHE A 264 -7.54 -9.19 10.01
C PHE A 264 -6.01 -9.35 10.13
N MET A 265 -5.31 -9.43 8.99
CA MET A 265 -3.86 -9.56 8.99
C MET A 265 -3.18 -8.43 9.74
N SER A 266 -3.47 -7.19 9.36
CA SER A 266 -2.84 -6.01 9.94
C SER A 266 -3.15 -5.85 11.42
N LEU A 267 -4.40 -6.06 11.83
CA LEU A 267 -4.82 -5.99 13.22
C LEU A 267 -4.15 -7.08 14.06
N SER A 268 -4.05 -8.30 13.54
CA SER A 268 -3.52 -9.43 14.29
C SER A 268 -2.03 -9.32 14.61
N ALA A 269 -1.28 -8.53 13.86
CA ALA A 269 0.13 -8.29 14.13
C ALA A 269 0.39 -7.79 15.56
N ALA A 270 -0.52 -6.99 16.13
CA ALA A 270 -0.43 -6.50 17.50
C ALA A 270 -0.47 -7.61 18.56
N PHE A 271 -1.06 -8.76 18.26
CA PHE A 271 -1.24 -9.89 19.17
C PHE A 271 -0.34 -11.09 18.90
N THR A 272 0.34 -11.10 17.72
CA THR A 272 1.05 -12.27 17.24
C THR A 272 2.52 -12.00 16.90
N VAL A 273 2.88 -10.79 16.47
CA VAL A 273 4.23 -10.49 16.02
C VAL A 273 5.10 -10.06 17.21
N MET A 274 6.09 -10.88 17.54
CA MET A 274 7.13 -10.56 18.53
C MET A 274 8.35 -9.98 17.81
N GLY A 275 9.10 -9.09 18.46
CA GLY A 275 10.35 -8.56 17.89
C GLY A 275 11.47 -9.60 17.89
N GLY A 276 12.41 -9.47 16.94
CA GLY A 276 13.61 -10.28 16.85
C GLY A 276 14.39 -9.98 15.57
N ASP A 277 15.72 -10.16 15.61
CA ASP A 277 16.60 -9.90 14.48
C ASP A 277 16.61 -11.03 13.44
N THR A 278 16.13 -12.22 13.82
CA THR A 278 16.06 -13.41 12.97
C THR A 278 14.67 -14.00 13.01
N VAL A 279 14.21 -14.47 11.87
CA VAL A 279 12.96 -15.21 11.78
C VAL A 279 13.19 -16.61 12.32
N ASP A 280 12.59 -16.90 13.44
CA ASP A 280 12.54 -18.23 14.05
C ASP A 280 11.11 -18.54 14.50
N ARG A 281 10.92 -19.68 15.17
CA ARG A 281 9.61 -20.09 15.66
C ARG A 281 8.98 -19.11 16.67
N GLY A 282 9.80 -18.39 17.42
CA GLY A 282 9.36 -17.43 18.41
C GLY A 282 9.05 -16.04 17.86
N THR A 283 9.67 -15.66 16.77
CA THR A 283 9.52 -14.34 16.14
C THR A 283 8.53 -14.35 14.98
N ASN A 284 8.46 -15.45 14.22
CA ASN A 284 7.50 -15.63 13.14
C ASN A 284 6.39 -16.58 13.58
N ASN A 285 5.39 -16.06 14.23
CA ASN A 285 4.22 -16.79 14.71
C ASN A 285 2.94 -16.32 13.98
N TYR A 286 3.04 -16.08 12.69
CA TYR A 286 1.94 -15.56 11.92
C TYR A 286 1.30 -16.60 10.99
N TRP A 287 1.99 -17.07 9.96
CA TRP A 287 1.40 -17.94 8.93
C TRP A 287 1.51 -19.42 9.27
N PHE A 288 2.73 -19.90 9.31
CA PHE A 288 3.09 -21.28 9.54
C PHE A 288 4.28 -21.38 10.50
N ASP A 289 4.38 -22.48 11.19
CA ASP A 289 5.60 -22.84 11.91
C ASP A 289 6.73 -23.09 10.89
N PRO A 290 7.81 -22.30 10.91
CA PRO A 290 8.87 -22.40 9.90
C PRO A 290 9.71 -23.66 10.00
N ALA A 291 9.57 -24.46 11.05
CA ALA A 291 10.22 -25.76 11.19
C ALA A 291 9.36 -26.91 10.66
N THR A 292 8.03 -26.80 10.68
CA THR A 292 7.11 -27.91 10.44
C THR A 292 6.08 -27.69 9.34
N MET A 293 5.86 -26.44 8.92
CA MET A 293 4.76 -26.01 8.04
C MET A 293 3.37 -26.19 8.66
N GLU A 294 3.29 -26.30 9.97
CA GLU A 294 2.01 -26.34 10.69
C GLU A 294 1.35 -24.94 10.63
N PRO A 295 0.08 -24.81 10.23
CA PRO A 295 -0.59 -23.52 10.23
C PRO A 295 -0.69 -22.94 11.63
N LEU A 296 -0.43 -21.65 11.79
CA LEU A 296 -0.50 -20.94 13.07
C LEU A 296 -1.77 -20.08 13.18
N ILE A 297 -2.60 -20.10 12.16
CA ILE A 297 -3.75 -19.21 12.01
C ILE A 297 -4.81 -19.36 13.11
N ASN A 298 -4.88 -20.48 13.78
CA ASN A 298 -5.83 -20.71 14.88
C ASN A 298 -5.20 -20.61 16.29
N GLN A 299 -3.97 -20.08 16.37
CA GLN A 299 -3.31 -19.84 17.65
C GLN A 299 -4.04 -18.75 18.46
N PRO A 300 -3.90 -18.72 19.80
CA PRO A 300 -4.62 -17.77 20.66
C PRO A 300 -4.44 -16.29 20.28
N GLY A 301 -3.28 -15.90 19.75
CA GLY A 301 -3.03 -14.53 19.26
C GLY A 301 -3.95 -14.17 18.09
N HIS A 302 -4.07 -15.06 17.11
CA HIS A 302 -4.99 -14.88 15.98
C HIS A 302 -6.46 -14.95 16.42
N GLY A 303 -6.78 -15.83 17.38
CA GLY A 303 -8.12 -15.90 17.98
C GLY A 303 -8.54 -14.56 18.58
N ARG A 304 -7.67 -13.98 19.44
CA ARG A 304 -7.89 -12.65 20.02
C ARG A 304 -8.03 -11.56 18.96
N ALA A 305 -7.23 -11.62 17.93
CA ALA A 305 -7.30 -10.66 16.83
C ALA A 305 -8.65 -10.71 16.09
N LEU A 306 -9.15 -11.91 15.78
CA LEU A 306 -10.42 -12.03 15.07
C LEU A 306 -11.61 -11.65 15.95
N GLU A 307 -11.57 -11.98 17.27
CA GLU A 307 -12.56 -11.51 18.23
C GLU A 307 -12.56 -9.97 18.31
N THR A 308 -11.38 -9.34 18.32
CA THR A 308 -11.23 -7.89 18.35
C THR A 308 -11.76 -7.23 17.07
N LEU A 309 -11.44 -7.80 15.90
CA LEU A 309 -11.94 -7.31 14.62
C LEU A 309 -13.47 -7.45 14.52
N TYR A 310 -14.00 -8.59 14.95
CA TYR A 310 -15.44 -8.84 14.96
C TYR A 310 -16.17 -7.89 15.92
N GLU A 311 -15.64 -7.65 17.14
CA GLU A 311 -16.20 -6.64 18.05
C GLU A 311 -16.17 -5.25 17.43
N LEU A 312 -15.05 -4.84 16.82
CA LEU A 312 -14.93 -3.54 16.16
C LEU A 312 -15.93 -3.38 15.02
N SER A 313 -16.15 -4.44 14.23
CA SER A 313 -17.08 -4.41 13.09
C SER A 313 -18.54 -4.16 13.49
N GLN A 314 -18.90 -4.36 14.75
CA GLN A 314 -20.26 -4.11 15.23
C GLN A 314 -20.58 -2.61 15.37
N TYR A 315 -19.57 -1.74 15.29
CA TYR A 315 -19.69 -0.28 15.39
C TYR A 315 -19.52 0.41 14.03
N GLY A 316 -19.92 -0.26 12.97
CA GLY A 316 -19.92 0.23 11.61
C GLY A 316 -21.18 -0.17 10.86
N PRO A 317 -21.33 0.32 9.59
CA PRO A 317 -22.53 0.06 8.82
C PRO A 317 -22.78 -1.44 8.68
N ALA A 318 -23.99 -1.90 8.93
CA ALA A 318 -24.35 -3.32 8.82
C ALA A 318 -24.07 -3.89 7.41
N ALA A 319 -24.12 -3.07 6.38
CA ALA A 319 -23.89 -3.45 5.00
C ALA A 319 -22.38 -3.64 4.66
N GLN A 320 -21.45 -3.21 5.52
CA GLN A 320 -20.00 -3.27 5.25
C GLN A 320 -19.47 -4.69 5.01
N SER A 321 -20.18 -5.71 5.51
CA SER A 321 -19.89 -7.12 5.25
C SER A 321 -19.99 -7.52 3.77
N ALA A 322 -20.75 -6.77 2.98
CA ALA A 322 -20.94 -6.97 1.54
C ALA A 322 -20.21 -5.92 0.68
N TRP A 323 -19.51 -4.98 1.31
CA TRP A 323 -18.85 -3.89 0.60
C TRP A 323 -17.47 -4.29 0.06
N ASP A 324 -17.15 -3.69 -1.08
CA ASP A 324 -15.80 -3.63 -1.61
C ASP A 324 -15.01 -2.46 -1.00
N LEU A 325 -13.73 -2.44 -1.27
CA LEU A 325 -12.79 -1.43 -0.80
C LEU A 325 -13.23 0.00 -1.17
N GLY A 326 -13.63 0.23 -2.41
CA GLY A 326 -14.04 1.55 -2.89
C GLY A 326 -15.27 2.10 -2.16
N THR A 327 -16.24 1.23 -1.86
CA THR A 327 -17.44 1.59 -1.10
C THR A 327 -17.09 2.01 0.34
N ALA A 328 -16.18 1.29 1.01
CA ALA A 328 -15.73 1.65 2.35
C ALA A 328 -14.97 2.99 2.36
N TRP A 329 -14.11 3.22 1.37
CA TRP A 329 -13.43 4.51 1.21
C TRP A 329 -14.42 5.65 1.03
N ASP A 330 -15.39 5.51 0.12
CA ASP A 330 -16.40 6.55 -0.13
C ASP A 330 -17.22 6.87 1.12
N TRP A 331 -17.50 5.88 1.97
CA TRP A 331 -18.19 6.09 3.23
C TRP A 331 -17.38 6.99 4.18
N PHE A 332 -16.12 6.69 4.40
CA PHE A 332 -15.22 7.52 5.21
C PHE A 332 -15.02 8.92 4.61
N LEU A 333 -14.81 9.00 3.29
CA LEU A 333 -14.60 10.27 2.58
C LEU A 333 -15.81 11.22 2.67
N ARG A 334 -17.01 10.67 2.75
CA ARG A 334 -18.24 11.45 3.00
C ARG A 334 -18.35 11.92 4.43
N GLY A 335 -17.48 11.50 5.33
CA GLY A 335 -17.46 11.87 6.73
C GLY A 335 -18.35 10.99 7.62
N LYS A 336 -18.82 9.84 7.16
CA LYS A 336 -19.80 8.99 7.82
C LYS A 336 -19.26 8.02 8.86
N SER A 337 -17.96 7.99 9.10
CA SER A 337 -17.36 7.20 10.17
C SER A 337 -16.20 7.91 10.84
N ILE A 338 -15.98 7.62 12.13
CA ILE A 338 -14.85 8.15 12.90
C ILE A 338 -13.54 7.56 12.41
N PHE A 339 -13.51 6.23 12.21
CA PHE A 339 -12.30 5.50 11.84
C PHE A 339 -12.44 4.76 10.51
N VAL A 340 -11.33 4.66 9.82
CA VAL A 340 -11.01 3.64 8.83
C VAL A 340 -9.55 3.24 9.01
N PHE A 341 -9.21 1.97 8.92
CA PHE A 341 -7.82 1.57 8.75
C PHE A 341 -7.65 0.96 7.36
N SER A 342 -6.72 1.54 6.62
CA SER A 342 -6.58 1.28 5.19
C SER A 342 -5.22 1.77 4.69
N TRP A 343 -5.01 1.66 3.39
CA TRP A 343 -3.79 2.05 2.69
C TRP A 343 -3.66 3.57 2.54
N GLY A 344 -2.56 4.02 1.97
CA GLY A 344 -2.25 5.43 1.68
C GLY A 344 -3.20 6.10 0.73
N ASP A 345 -3.91 5.30 -0.06
CA ASP A 345 -5.00 5.77 -0.92
C ASP A 345 -5.94 6.74 -0.20
N VAL A 346 -6.30 6.46 1.05
CA VAL A 346 -7.17 7.34 1.85
C VAL A 346 -6.54 8.71 2.02
N GLY A 347 -5.24 8.79 2.28
CA GLY A 347 -4.51 10.06 2.42
C GLY A 347 -4.58 10.92 1.17
N SER A 348 -4.51 10.31 -0.02
CA SER A 348 -4.63 11.00 -1.31
C SER A 348 -6.09 11.30 -1.67
N LEU A 349 -7.00 10.32 -1.49
CA LEU A 349 -8.42 10.47 -1.83
C LEU A 349 -9.12 11.54 -1.01
N VAL A 350 -8.72 11.74 0.26
CA VAL A 350 -9.25 12.81 1.11
C VAL A 350 -9.01 14.18 0.48
N GLN A 351 -7.98 14.36 -0.32
CA GLN A 351 -7.66 15.64 -0.96
C GLN A 351 -8.55 15.97 -2.17
N ASP A 352 -9.28 15.00 -2.72
CA ASP A 352 -10.19 15.20 -3.85
C ASP A 352 -11.55 15.76 -3.37
N GLU A 353 -11.74 17.08 -3.45
CA GLU A 353 -12.95 17.78 -3.01
C GLU A 353 -14.22 17.37 -3.79
N SER A 354 -14.06 16.72 -4.95
CA SER A 354 -15.22 16.19 -5.70
C SER A 354 -15.82 14.94 -5.03
N ARG A 355 -15.04 14.25 -4.18
CA ARG A 355 -15.42 13.02 -3.47
C ARG A 355 -15.43 13.20 -1.96
N SER A 356 -14.46 13.94 -1.40
CA SER A 356 -14.21 14.06 0.02
C SER A 356 -14.93 15.27 0.63
N LYS A 357 -15.53 15.08 1.81
CA LYS A 357 -16.08 16.11 2.69
C LYS A 357 -15.17 16.37 3.90
N ILE A 358 -14.05 15.65 3.99
CA ILE A 358 -13.19 15.65 5.17
C ILE A 358 -11.76 16.13 4.91
N LYS A 359 -11.50 16.78 3.77
CA LYS A 359 -10.23 17.48 3.52
C LYS A 359 -9.97 18.52 4.61
N GLY A 360 -8.78 18.50 5.17
CA GLY A 360 -8.39 19.33 6.32
C GLY A 360 -8.86 18.79 7.68
N LYS A 361 -9.48 17.61 7.71
CA LYS A 361 -10.05 16.98 8.90
C LYS A 361 -9.48 15.58 9.19
N LEU A 362 -8.42 15.20 8.49
CA LEU A 362 -7.81 13.88 8.59
C LEU A 362 -6.76 13.83 9.70
N GLY A 363 -6.82 12.82 10.56
CA GLY A 363 -5.71 12.34 11.38
C GLY A 363 -5.26 10.97 10.91
N ALA A 364 -3.99 10.64 11.11
CA ALA A 364 -3.47 9.30 10.82
C ALA A 364 -2.36 8.91 11.79
N SER A 365 -2.22 7.61 12.04
CA SER A 365 -1.13 7.00 12.82
C SER A 365 -0.87 5.58 12.35
N VAL A 366 0.26 5.02 12.78
CA VAL A 366 0.46 3.56 12.69
C VAL A 366 -0.72 2.84 13.33
N LEU A 367 -0.97 1.59 12.91
CA LEU A 367 -2.02 0.78 13.53
C LEU A 367 -1.79 0.63 15.03
N PRO A 368 -2.87 0.63 15.83
CA PRO A 368 -2.78 0.48 17.26
C PRO A 368 -2.18 -0.85 17.70
N GLY A 369 -1.53 -0.84 18.85
CA GLY A 369 -0.94 -2.04 19.43
C GLY A 369 -1.85 -2.78 20.40
N SER A 370 -1.22 -3.71 21.13
CA SER A 370 -1.82 -4.43 22.27
C SER A 370 -0.83 -4.47 23.42
N TYR A 371 -1.31 -4.37 24.66
CA TYR A 371 -0.51 -4.61 25.87
C TYR A 371 -0.25 -6.09 26.13
N GLU A 372 -0.77 -6.97 25.31
CA GLU A 372 -0.56 -8.41 25.40
C GLU A 372 -0.22 -8.98 24.02
N VAL A 373 0.80 -9.84 23.96
CA VAL A 373 1.18 -10.59 22.77
C VAL A 373 1.28 -12.07 23.14
N TYR A 374 0.90 -12.96 22.23
CA TYR A 374 0.98 -14.40 22.46
C TYR A 374 2.38 -14.92 22.11
N ASP A 375 3.07 -15.42 23.13
CA ASP A 375 4.37 -16.09 23.00
C ASP A 375 4.15 -17.56 22.63
N MET A 376 4.37 -17.87 21.36
CA MET A 376 4.18 -19.19 20.83
C MET A 376 5.20 -20.22 21.36
N ASN A 377 6.44 -19.80 21.64
CA ASN A 377 7.45 -20.70 22.19
C ASN A 377 7.08 -21.24 23.56
N ASN A 378 6.47 -20.39 24.37
CA ASN A 378 6.08 -20.71 25.75
C ASN A 378 4.57 -20.95 25.91
N ASN A 379 3.79 -20.91 24.84
CA ASN A 379 2.33 -21.10 24.83
C ASN A 379 1.62 -20.26 25.88
N ARG A 380 1.95 -18.96 25.97
CA ARG A 380 1.40 -18.05 26.98
C ARG A 380 1.25 -16.63 26.48
N TRP A 381 0.32 -15.90 27.09
CA TRP A 381 0.23 -14.45 26.92
C TRP A 381 1.32 -13.75 27.72
N VAL A 382 2.01 -12.81 27.07
CA VAL A 382 2.98 -11.92 27.68
C VAL A 382 2.39 -10.52 27.79
N LYS A 383 2.38 -9.96 29.00
CA LYS A 383 1.99 -8.57 29.25
C LYS A 383 3.20 -7.67 29.01
N LEU A 384 2.93 -6.53 28.41
CA LEU A 384 3.93 -5.55 28.02
C LEU A 384 3.66 -4.20 28.71
N ASP A 385 4.74 -3.46 29.01
CA ASP A 385 4.63 -2.11 29.60
C ASP A 385 4.24 -1.05 28.54
N LYS A 386 4.43 -1.36 27.26
CA LYS A 386 4.07 -0.52 26.12
C LYS A 386 3.27 -1.35 25.13
N PRO A 387 2.36 -0.73 24.38
CA PRO A 387 1.65 -1.44 23.32
C PRO A 387 2.60 -2.07 22.30
N ASN A 388 2.34 -3.32 21.94
CA ASN A 388 3.02 -4.02 20.86
C ASN A 388 2.54 -3.49 19.50
N VAL A 389 3.22 -2.49 18.97
CA VAL A 389 2.96 -1.94 17.63
C VAL A 389 3.85 -2.66 16.64
N ALA A 390 3.27 -3.14 15.55
CA ALA A 390 3.98 -3.74 14.44
C ALA A 390 3.64 -2.99 13.14
N GLY A 391 4.63 -2.77 12.30
CA GLY A 391 4.43 -2.31 10.95
C GLY A 391 3.95 -3.44 10.04
N ASN A 392 3.45 -3.09 8.87
CA ASN A 392 2.97 -4.05 7.90
C ASN A 392 3.22 -3.57 6.46
N THR A 393 3.31 -4.55 5.56
CA THR A 393 3.31 -4.36 4.11
C THR A 393 2.04 -4.99 3.52
N THR A 394 0.95 -4.93 4.28
CA THR A 394 -0.32 -5.53 3.91
C THR A 394 -0.89 -4.86 2.67
N GLY A 395 -1.31 -5.67 1.69
CA GLY A 395 -1.58 -5.19 0.33
C GLY A 395 -0.45 -5.58 -0.63
N GLY A 396 0.77 -5.75 -0.11
CA GLY A 396 1.91 -6.36 -0.81
C GLY A 396 2.51 -5.52 -1.92
N SER A 397 2.09 -4.28 -2.07
CA SER A 397 2.55 -3.32 -3.07
C SER A 397 2.46 -3.80 -4.53
N TRP A 398 2.19 -2.90 -5.43
CA TRP A 398 2.13 -3.19 -6.86
C TRP A 398 3.51 -3.06 -7.48
N GLN A 399 3.92 -4.08 -8.19
CA GLN A 399 5.28 -4.23 -8.72
C GLN A 399 5.28 -4.62 -10.18
N GLY A 400 6.27 -4.14 -10.94
CA GLY A 400 6.49 -4.55 -12.33
C GLY A 400 7.36 -5.79 -12.41
N VAL A 401 6.81 -6.91 -12.92
CA VAL A 401 7.53 -8.17 -13.17
C VAL A 401 7.59 -8.50 -14.65
N ILE A 402 8.65 -9.19 -15.08
CA ILE A 402 8.95 -9.46 -16.49
C ILE A 402 8.78 -10.94 -16.79
N SER A 403 7.94 -11.26 -17.78
CA SER A 403 7.75 -12.65 -18.23
C SER A 403 9.06 -13.27 -18.72
N ALA A 404 9.38 -14.48 -18.27
CA ALA A 404 10.51 -15.26 -18.78
C ALA A 404 10.36 -15.63 -20.26
N LYS A 405 9.17 -15.50 -20.83
CA LYS A 405 8.87 -15.75 -22.25
C LYS A 405 8.89 -14.48 -23.10
N SER A 406 9.00 -13.29 -22.49
CA SER A 406 9.09 -12.05 -23.27
C SER A 406 10.28 -12.08 -24.22
N LYS A 407 10.02 -11.63 -25.44
CA LYS A 407 11.08 -11.42 -26.47
C LYS A 407 11.77 -10.07 -26.36
N ASN A 408 11.24 -9.19 -25.49
CA ASN A 408 11.70 -7.82 -25.31
C ASN A 408 11.84 -7.44 -23.81
N PRO A 409 12.52 -8.26 -22.99
CA PRO A 409 12.57 -8.02 -21.53
C PRO A 409 13.23 -6.68 -21.18
N GLU A 410 14.21 -6.22 -21.95
CA GLU A 410 14.86 -4.92 -21.77
C GLU A 410 13.89 -3.74 -22.04
N VAL A 411 12.94 -3.93 -22.96
CA VAL A 411 11.92 -2.92 -23.27
C VAL A 411 10.92 -2.82 -22.13
N VAL A 412 10.50 -3.96 -21.58
CA VAL A 412 9.63 -4.01 -20.40
C VAL A 412 10.31 -3.36 -19.20
N TYR A 413 11.56 -3.75 -18.93
CA TYR A 413 12.33 -3.16 -17.84
C TYR A 413 12.46 -1.65 -17.96
N SER A 414 12.69 -1.12 -19.17
CA SER A 414 12.82 0.32 -19.40
C SER A 414 11.57 1.12 -18.98
N LEU A 415 10.37 0.53 -19.13
CA LEU A 415 9.12 1.13 -18.70
C LEU A 415 9.05 1.16 -17.16
N TYR A 416 9.28 0.02 -16.52
CA TYR A 416 9.20 -0.09 -15.07
C TYR A 416 10.25 0.74 -14.36
N ALA A 417 11.48 0.75 -14.88
CA ALA A 417 12.56 1.59 -14.36
C ALA A 417 12.23 3.08 -14.47
N LEU A 418 11.61 3.52 -15.58
CA LEU A 418 11.16 4.91 -15.73
C LEU A 418 10.07 5.25 -14.68
N MET A 419 9.13 4.35 -14.42
CA MET A 419 8.11 4.54 -13.37
C MET A 419 8.72 4.68 -11.99
N ALA A 420 9.81 3.96 -11.70
CA ALA A 420 10.49 3.96 -10.41
C ALA A 420 11.51 5.11 -10.24
N THR A 421 11.79 5.91 -11.27
CA THR A 421 12.65 7.09 -11.11
C THR A 421 12.05 8.08 -10.12
N GLN A 422 12.90 8.79 -9.37
CA GLN A 422 12.43 9.72 -8.35
C GLN A 422 11.40 10.75 -8.86
N PRO A 423 11.58 11.41 -10.03
CA PRO A 423 10.59 12.37 -10.53
C PRO A 423 9.23 11.75 -10.84
N VAL A 424 9.21 10.57 -11.48
CA VAL A 424 7.96 9.91 -11.84
C VAL A 424 7.28 9.33 -10.60
N SER A 425 8.04 8.73 -9.70
CA SER A 425 7.55 8.21 -8.42
C SER A 425 6.95 9.33 -7.55
N MET A 426 7.64 10.48 -7.41
CA MET A 426 7.12 11.63 -6.70
C MET A 426 5.86 12.20 -7.35
N TRP A 427 5.82 12.26 -8.67
CA TRP A 427 4.64 12.70 -9.41
C TRP A 427 3.42 11.78 -9.14
N ASN A 428 3.61 10.46 -9.13
CA ASN A 428 2.54 9.52 -8.81
C ASN A 428 1.96 9.74 -7.40
N VAL A 429 2.81 10.07 -6.43
CA VAL A 429 2.39 10.22 -5.02
C VAL A 429 1.74 11.57 -4.73
N ASN A 430 2.13 12.64 -5.43
CA ASN A 430 1.66 13.99 -5.09
C ASN A 430 0.56 14.56 -6.00
N ARG A 431 0.16 13.85 -7.07
CA ARG A 431 -0.90 14.30 -8.02
C ARG A 431 -2.33 13.96 -7.61
N GLY A 432 -2.54 13.63 -6.36
CA GLY A 432 -3.77 13.07 -5.87
C GLY A 432 -3.77 11.54 -6.03
N TRP A 433 -4.93 10.95 -6.08
CA TRP A 433 -5.00 9.50 -6.10
C TRP A 433 -4.60 8.90 -7.45
N THR A 434 -3.62 8.03 -7.42
CA THR A 434 -3.08 7.28 -8.58
C THR A 434 -2.99 5.78 -8.32
N GLY A 435 -3.36 5.32 -7.12
CA GLY A 435 -3.13 3.95 -6.66
C GLY A 435 -1.65 3.66 -6.36
N VAL A 436 -0.83 4.69 -6.16
CA VAL A 436 0.59 4.58 -5.79
C VAL A 436 0.81 5.33 -4.48
N ASP A 437 1.25 4.60 -3.48
CA ASP A 437 1.46 5.09 -2.13
C ASP A 437 2.92 5.48 -1.84
N PRO A 438 3.16 6.39 -0.87
CA PRO A 438 4.51 6.86 -0.55
C PRO A 438 5.33 5.78 0.17
N GLY A 439 6.54 5.50 -0.31
CA GLY A 439 7.43 4.51 0.30
C GLY A 439 8.91 4.86 0.25
N VAL A 440 9.31 5.82 -0.58
CA VAL A 440 10.72 6.22 -0.69
C VAL A 440 11.01 7.54 0.01
N LYS A 441 12.27 7.76 0.38
CA LYS A 441 12.71 8.93 1.15
C LYS A 441 12.22 10.28 0.59
N ILE A 442 12.15 10.41 -0.73
CA ILE A 442 11.70 11.66 -1.37
C ILE A 442 10.22 11.95 -1.16
N HIS A 443 9.41 10.95 -0.79
CA HIS A 443 7.99 11.11 -0.53
C HIS A 443 7.70 11.67 0.86
N PHE A 444 8.61 11.46 1.82
CA PHE A 444 8.41 11.83 3.22
C PHE A 444 8.99 13.21 3.53
N LEU A 445 8.36 13.90 4.48
CA LEU A 445 8.78 15.24 4.91
C LEU A 445 10.06 15.19 5.77
N PRO A 446 10.86 16.28 5.81
CA PRO A 446 11.95 16.39 6.76
C PRO A 446 11.48 16.24 8.23
N PRO A 447 12.29 15.70 9.14
CA PRO A 447 13.70 15.32 8.95
C PRO A 447 13.92 13.93 8.36
N VAL A 448 12.88 13.09 8.23
CA VAL A 448 13.00 11.67 7.82
C VAL A 448 13.11 11.49 6.30
N GLY A 449 12.60 12.45 5.55
CA GLY A 449 12.64 12.49 4.10
C GLY A 449 13.09 13.82 3.54
N SER A 450 12.88 14.02 2.23
CA SER A 450 13.29 15.24 1.51
C SER A 450 12.16 15.90 0.72
N ALA A 451 10.91 15.46 0.90
CA ALA A 451 9.75 16.05 0.25
C ALA A 451 9.52 17.50 0.70
N SER A 452 8.99 18.30 -0.21
CA SER A 452 8.59 19.69 0.09
C SER A 452 7.11 19.73 0.47
N VAL A 453 6.80 20.27 1.66
CA VAL A 453 5.41 20.55 2.07
C VAL A 453 4.71 21.43 1.03
N LEU A 454 5.39 22.48 0.56
CA LEU A 454 4.85 23.38 -0.47
C LEU A 454 4.64 22.66 -1.81
N GLY A 455 5.46 21.64 -2.12
CA GLY A 455 5.28 20.79 -3.28
C GLY A 455 3.94 20.07 -3.25
N TYR A 456 3.62 19.42 -2.14
CA TYR A 456 2.33 18.76 -1.95
C TYR A 456 1.14 19.74 -1.91
N ILE A 457 1.29 20.88 -1.23
CA ILE A 457 0.23 21.89 -1.16
C ILE A 457 -0.13 22.44 -2.55
N LYS A 458 0.87 22.66 -3.42
CA LYS A 458 0.63 23.09 -4.81
C LYS A 458 -0.20 22.09 -5.61
N GLU A 459 -0.07 20.81 -5.29
CA GLU A 459 -0.83 19.72 -5.90
C GLU A 459 -2.18 19.48 -5.20
N GLY A 460 -2.55 20.32 -4.24
CA GLY A 460 -3.86 20.32 -3.61
C GLY A 460 -3.95 19.60 -2.27
N PHE A 461 -2.84 19.13 -1.69
CA PHE A 461 -2.87 18.56 -0.34
C PHE A 461 -3.10 19.64 0.73
N HIS A 462 -3.91 19.29 1.73
CA HIS A 462 -4.04 20.09 2.93
C HIS A 462 -2.88 19.82 3.89
N GLU A 463 -2.24 20.88 4.40
CA GLU A 463 -1.00 20.74 5.19
C GLU A 463 -1.15 19.82 6.41
N SER A 464 -2.23 19.99 7.18
CA SER A 464 -2.42 19.19 8.39
C SER A 464 -2.65 17.70 8.06
N ASP A 465 -3.44 17.39 7.04
CA ASP A 465 -3.70 16.02 6.61
C ASP A 465 -2.41 15.35 6.14
N LEU A 466 -1.62 16.09 5.36
CA LEU A 466 -0.33 15.64 4.84
C LEU A 466 0.63 15.26 5.96
N MET A 467 0.72 16.08 7.01
CA MET A 467 1.62 15.84 8.16
C MET A 467 1.27 14.52 8.86
N TYR A 468 -0.02 14.26 9.14
CA TYR A 468 -0.46 13.02 9.76
C TYR A 468 -0.24 11.81 8.84
N TYR A 469 -0.62 11.94 7.58
CA TYR A 469 -0.55 10.88 6.59
C TYR A 469 0.87 10.36 6.38
N LEU A 470 1.80 11.26 6.02
CA LEU A 470 3.18 10.87 5.72
C LEU A 470 3.95 10.39 6.95
N ASP A 471 3.68 10.96 8.15
CA ASP A 471 4.28 10.50 9.41
C ASP A 471 3.82 9.07 9.75
N ALA A 472 2.53 8.77 9.59
CA ALA A 472 1.98 7.44 9.82
C ALA A 472 2.60 6.40 8.88
N TYR A 473 2.68 6.72 7.60
CA TYR A 473 3.27 5.85 6.57
C TYR A 473 4.75 5.60 6.80
N HIS A 474 5.52 6.64 7.09
CA HIS A 474 6.92 6.50 7.44
C HIS A 474 7.11 5.57 8.65
N LYS A 475 6.39 5.82 9.74
CA LYS A 475 6.48 5.02 10.96
C LYS A 475 6.05 3.56 10.77
N ASN A 476 5.10 3.32 9.87
CA ASN A 476 4.69 1.96 9.52
C ASN A 476 5.82 1.17 8.87
N PHE A 477 6.47 1.71 7.85
CA PHE A 477 7.50 0.99 7.12
C PHE A 477 8.85 0.90 7.83
N PHE A 478 9.11 1.81 8.77
CA PHE A 478 10.33 1.82 9.57
C PHE A 478 10.10 1.35 11.02
N ALA A 479 9.03 0.57 11.26
CA ALA A 479 8.77 -0.04 12.56
C ALA A 479 9.82 -1.12 12.88
N ASP A 480 10.19 -1.24 14.17
CA ASP A 480 11.14 -2.25 14.64
C ASP A 480 10.63 -3.69 14.46
N LYS A 481 9.33 -3.85 14.33
CA LYS A 481 8.66 -5.14 14.14
C LYS A 481 7.77 -5.05 12.90
N MET A 482 7.92 -6.00 12.02
CA MET A 482 7.14 -6.07 10.79
C MET A 482 6.36 -7.38 10.72
N LEU A 483 5.13 -7.30 10.24
CA LEU A 483 4.33 -8.47 9.90
C LEU A 483 5.01 -9.25 8.78
N PRO A 484 5.34 -10.54 8.96
CA PRO A 484 5.89 -11.36 7.89
C PRO A 484 4.87 -11.54 6.75
N TYR A 485 5.32 -11.42 5.51
CA TYR A 485 4.45 -11.51 4.34
C TYR A 485 4.48 -12.90 3.71
N LEU A 486 3.30 -13.47 3.40
CA LEU A 486 3.21 -14.78 2.74
C LEU A 486 3.40 -14.63 1.23
N ARG A 487 4.42 -15.31 0.67
CA ARG A 487 4.80 -15.21 -0.75
C ARG A 487 5.16 -16.57 -1.38
N ILE A 488 4.61 -17.65 -0.86
CA ILE A 488 4.88 -18.98 -1.39
C ILE A 488 3.94 -19.35 -2.55
N ASN A 489 4.31 -20.37 -3.32
CA ASN A 489 3.41 -20.91 -4.33
C ASN A 489 2.16 -21.50 -3.65
N GLY A 490 0.99 -21.00 -3.98
CA GLY A 490 -0.27 -21.36 -3.32
C GLY A 490 -0.82 -20.29 -2.38
N THR A 491 -0.12 -19.16 -2.19
CA THR A 491 -0.58 -18.06 -1.33
C THR A 491 -2.03 -17.68 -1.60
N GLU A 492 -2.44 -17.64 -2.86
CA GLU A 492 -3.80 -17.28 -3.25
C GLU A 492 -4.85 -18.30 -2.73
N GLU A 493 -4.54 -19.59 -2.72
CA GLU A 493 -5.46 -20.60 -2.16
C GLU A 493 -5.58 -20.48 -0.63
N TYR A 494 -4.45 -20.27 0.06
CA TYR A 494 -4.46 -20.05 1.51
C TYR A 494 -5.26 -18.82 1.89
N TRP A 495 -5.07 -17.73 1.18
CA TRP A 495 -5.75 -16.46 1.47
C TRP A 495 -7.23 -16.51 1.12
N ARG A 496 -7.61 -17.18 0.03
CA ARG A 496 -9.01 -17.37 -0.32
C ARG A 496 -9.77 -18.15 0.75
N ALA A 497 -9.17 -19.21 1.29
CA ALA A 497 -9.76 -19.96 2.38
C ALA A 497 -9.96 -19.09 3.63
N LEU A 498 -8.96 -18.29 4.00
CA LEU A 498 -9.05 -17.34 5.10
C LEU A 498 -10.15 -16.29 4.85
N ASP A 499 -10.13 -15.63 3.70
CA ASP A 499 -11.07 -14.56 3.34
C ASP A 499 -12.53 -15.02 3.38
N GLN A 500 -12.82 -16.22 2.87
CA GLN A 500 -14.16 -16.82 2.93
C GLN A 500 -14.61 -17.05 4.37
N ASN A 501 -13.75 -17.60 5.23
CA ASN A 501 -14.08 -17.89 6.62
C ASN A 501 -14.22 -16.61 7.46
N LEU A 502 -13.42 -15.58 7.17
CA LEU A 502 -13.58 -14.26 7.78
C LEU A 502 -14.91 -13.60 7.36
N SER A 503 -15.26 -13.65 6.09
CA SER A 503 -16.53 -13.09 5.60
C SER A 503 -17.73 -13.75 6.28
N GLU A 504 -17.74 -15.07 6.44
CA GLU A 504 -18.79 -15.79 7.18
C GLU A 504 -18.86 -15.36 8.66
N THR A 505 -17.73 -15.02 9.26
CA THR A 505 -17.68 -14.48 10.62
C THR A 505 -18.29 -13.08 10.67
N MET A 506 -17.93 -12.20 9.76
CA MET A 506 -18.42 -10.81 9.76
C MET A 506 -19.92 -10.68 9.52
N ILE A 507 -20.54 -11.64 8.86
CA ILE A 507 -22.01 -11.72 8.72
C ILE A 507 -22.68 -12.52 9.83
N GLY A 508 -21.94 -12.95 10.86
CA GLY A 508 -22.46 -13.65 12.05
C GLY A 508 -22.86 -15.11 11.82
N ARG A 509 -22.48 -15.72 10.69
CA ARG A 509 -22.76 -17.14 10.40
C ARG A 509 -21.80 -18.10 11.05
N MET A 510 -20.61 -17.64 11.43
CA MET A 510 -19.55 -18.44 12.02
C MET A 510 -18.93 -17.69 13.20
N GLN A 511 -18.61 -18.40 14.27
CA GLN A 511 -17.91 -17.81 15.40
C GLN A 511 -16.41 -17.62 15.06
N PRO A 512 -15.72 -16.59 15.60
CA PRO A 512 -14.30 -16.33 15.32
C PRO A 512 -13.40 -17.57 15.47
N LYS A 513 -13.55 -18.30 16.54
CA LYS A 513 -12.77 -19.53 16.76
C LYS A 513 -13.04 -20.60 15.72
N GLU A 514 -14.30 -20.81 15.37
CA GLU A 514 -14.70 -21.81 14.36
C GLU A 514 -14.12 -21.47 12.98
N ALA A 515 -14.14 -20.18 12.61
CA ALA A 515 -13.56 -19.71 11.34
C ALA A 515 -12.06 -20.02 11.26
N LEU A 516 -11.30 -19.74 12.31
CA LEU A 516 -9.86 -20.02 12.33
C LEU A 516 -9.55 -21.51 12.39
N ASP A 517 -10.32 -22.31 13.14
CA ASP A 517 -10.17 -23.78 13.16
C ASP A 517 -10.49 -24.39 11.79
N ARG A 518 -11.46 -23.85 11.07
CA ARG A 518 -11.77 -24.27 9.69
C ARG A 518 -10.65 -23.87 8.73
N THR A 519 -10.17 -22.63 8.82
CA THR A 519 -9.04 -22.16 8.02
C THR A 519 -7.80 -23.02 8.24
N TYR A 520 -7.50 -23.36 9.49
CA TYR A 520 -6.39 -24.26 9.84
C TYR A 520 -6.49 -25.61 9.12
N LYS A 521 -7.67 -26.24 9.10
CA LYS A 521 -7.89 -27.52 8.39
C LYS A 521 -7.70 -27.37 6.89
N GLU A 522 -8.32 -26.36 6.31
CA GLU A 522 -8.21 -26.06 4.86
C GLU A 522 -6.76 -25.77 4.46
N TRP A 523 -6.00 -25.06 5.28
CA TRP A 523 -4.59 -24.79 5.02
C TRP A 523 -3.72 -26.05 5.09
N ASN A 524 -3.98 -26.97 6.01
CA ASN A 524 -3.32 -28.28 6.04
C ASN A 524 -3.63 -29.08 4.77
N GLU A 525 -4.87 -29.12 4.32
CA GLU A 525 -5.26 -29.80 3.08
C GLU A 525 -4.57 -29.20 1.85
N ILE A 526 -4.47 -27.87 1.77
CA ILE A 526 -3.73 -27.18 0.70
C ILE A 526 -2.25 -27.56 0.76
N THR A 527 -1.64 -27.51 1.95
CA THR A 527 -0.23 -27.85 2.16
C THR A 527 0.08 -29.28 1.72
N GLU A 528 -0.72 -30.26 2.12
CA GLU A 528 -0.53 -31.66 1.74
C GLU A 528 -0.71 -31.88 0.23
N ARG A 529 -1.75 -31.30 -0.37
CA ARG A 529 -2.00 -31.38 -1.82
C ARG A 529 -0.86 -30.79 -2.65
N ARG A 530 -0.23 -29.72 -2.18
CA ARG A 530 0.89 -29.05 -2.85
C ARG A 530 2.24 -29.69 -2.54
N GLY A 531 2.30 -30.58 -1.55
CA GLY A 531 3.50 -31.27 -1.08
C GLY A 531 4.19 -30.53 0.07
N LYS A 532 3.95 -30.98 1.30
CA LYS A 532 4.39 -30.33 2.55
C LYS A 532 5.88 -29.96 2.58
N ALA A 533 6.78 -30.89 2.19
CA ALA A 533 8.21 -30.64 2.17
C ALA A 533 8.61 -29.48 1.21
N LYS A 534 7.95 -29.40 0.06
CA LYS A 534 8.15 -28.32 -0.92
C LYS A 534 7.66 -26.99 -0.37
N GLN A 535 6.47 -26.98 0.22
CA GLN A 535 5.88 -25.78 0.82
C GLN A 535 6.73 -25.27 1.99
N LEU A 536 7.19 -26.15 2.87
CA LEU A 536 8.08 -25.83 3.98
C LEU A 536 9.36 -25.14 3.48
N LYS A 537 10.03 -25.73 2.48
CA LYS A 537 11.24 -25.12 1.91
C LYS A 537 10.99 -23.72 1.37
N GLN A 538 9.91 -23.53 0.61
CA GLN A 538 9.56 -22.22 0.06
C GLN A 538 9.23 -21.22 1.15
N TYR A 539 8.52 -21.65 2.20
CA TYR A 539 8.19 -20.78 3.31
C TYR A 539 9.45 -20.33 4.07
N GLN A 540 10.38 -21.27 4.35
CA GLN A 540 11.67 -20.94 4.96
C GLN A 540 12.48 -19.95 4.12
N GLU A 541 12.52 -20.14 2.81
CA GLU A 541 13.18 -19.21 1.88
C GLU A 541 12.50 -17.83 1.88
N ALA A 542 11.16 -17.79 1.85
CA ALA A 542 10.38 -16.56 1.77
C ALA A 542 10.48 -15.68 3.04
N VAL A 543 10.62 -16.29 4.23
CA VAL A 543 10.72 -15.59 5.52
C VAL A 543 12.15 -15.47 6.04
N GLY A 544 13.14 -15.98 5.30
CA GLY A 544 14.55 -15.93 5.71
C GLY A 544 14.85 -16.78 6.95
N TYR A 545 14.12 -17.89 7.15
CA TYR A 545 14.32 -18.78 8.28
C TYR A 545 15.71 -19.42 8.26
N LYS A 546 16.39 -19.33 9.39
CA LYS A 546 17.71 -19.98 9.61
C LYS A 546 17.55 -21.03 10.71
N ASN A 547 17.86 -22.30 10.37
CA ASN A 547 17.91 -23.41 11.33
C ASN A 547 19.03 -23.20 12.35
#